data_5d5acd4df8f51fb0bba05b4e050ca8e8
#
_entry.id   5d5acd4df8f51fb0bba05b4e050ca8e8
#
_cell.length_a   1.000
_cell.length_b   1.000
_cell.length_c   1.000
_cell.angle_alpha   90.00
_cell.angle_beta   90.00
_cell.angle_gamma   90.00
#
_symmetry.space_group_name_H-M   'P 1'
#
loop_
_entity.id
_entity.type
_entity.pdbx_description
1 polymer ?
#
loop_
_entity_poly.entity_id
_entity_poly.type
_entity_poly.pdbx_seq_one_letter_code
_entity_poly.pdbx_strand_id
1 'polypeptide(L)'
;HQRNALNQSAEKTQWAYFMEMGTGKTKVTIDNMAYLFLQRKITAALIIAPKSVYTNWETEIEVHMPDVIKYKIFKWNLDKPKDYFKLEESKDLKIFLINVEALSTKRGFEGCVEYLSKNKLNFVALDESTTIKNRSAKRTKNILALQKLSLVRRILTGSPITKSPLDLYTQCQFLSPELLGFSSYLAFRNRYAEMTDIPVGSGRYISVPKYYKRLEELETKLKQFSTRIRKDQCLDLKPKVRQKRYIELEGDSKKIYERLRTSALAIVEDSTISFSNKLTEIIKLHQVCNGFSKDDDGQILELHKSKINALDEILEETDGKVIIWANYIYNIKEIISFLEKKYGKESVVSIYGAIDVETRKE
;
A
#
# COMPACT_ATOMS: atom_id res chain seq x y z
N HIS A 1 -3.05 -23.40 -5.79
CA HIS A 1 -2.74 -22.60 -4.60
C HIS A 1 -3.98 -21.86 -4.07
N GLN A 2 -4.81 -21.25 -4.91
CA GLN A 2 -6.03 -20.52 -4.49
C GLN A 2 -7.04 -21.42 -3.78
N ARG A 3 -7.32 -22.62 -4.35
CA ARG A 3 -8.21 -23.61 -3.73
C ARG A 3 -7.70 -24.04 -2.34
N ASN A 4 -6.40 -24.23 -2.19
CA ASN A 4 -5.81 -24.59 -0.89
C ASN A 4 -5.96 -23.45 0.13
N ALA A 5 -5.74 -22.19 -0.30
CA ALA A 5 -5.94 -21.03 0.56
C ALA A 5 -7.40 -20.89 1.02
N LEU A 6 -8.36 -21.13 0.12
CA LEU A 6 -9.78 -21.15 0.44
C LEU A 6 -10.10 -22.28 1.44
N ASN A 7 -9.68 -23.51 1.18
CA ASN A 7 -9.96 -24.66 2.05
C ASN A 7 -9.43 -24.44 3.47
N GLN A 8 -8.27 -23.83 3.65
CA GLN A 8 -7.71 -23.53 4.96
C GLN A 8 -8.52 -22.49 5.74
N SER A 9 -9.17 -21.56 5.05
CA SER A 9 -9.79 -20.38 5.63
C SER A 9 -11.31 -20.38 5.64
N ALA A 10 -11.96 -21.23 4.82
CA ALA A 10 -13.39 -21.14 4.53
C ALA A 10 -14.29 -21.13 5.78
N GLU A 11 -13.98 -21.99 6.75
CA GLU A 11 -14.74 -22.12 8.01
C GLU A 11 -14.16 -21.28 9.17
N LYS A 12 -13.03 -20.63 8.97
CA LYS A 12 -12.39 -19.84 10.03
C LYS A 12 -13.03 -18.47 10.13
N THR A 13 -13.26 -18.02 11.35
CA THR A 13 -13.76 -16.66 11.60
C THR A 13 -12.69 -15.59 11.38
N GLN A 14 -11.41 -15.90 11.56
CA GLN A 14 -10.28 -15.01 11.33
C GLN A 14 -9.24 -15.70 10.46
N TRP A 15 -8.75 -15.00 9.42
CA TRP A 15 -7.68 -15.51 8.57
C TRP A 15 -6.91 -14.38 7.87
N ALA A 16 -5.60 -14.60 7.68
CA ALA A 16 -4.74 -13.71 6.93
C ALA A 16 -4.33 -14.30 5.57
N TYR A 17 -4.54 -13.58 4.50
CA TYR A 17 -4.03 -13.93 3.18
C TYR A 17 -2.75 -13.12 2.90
N PHE A 18 -1.62 -13.67 3.31
CA PHE A 18 -0.29 -13.13 3.02
C PHE A 18 0.19 -13.65 1.67
N MET A 19 -0.53 -13.29 0.63
CA MET A 19 -0.31 -13.75 -0.73
C MET A 19 0.24 -12.61 -1.58
N GLU A 20 1.32 -12.85 -2.32
CA GLU A 20 1.95 -11.81 -3.15
C GLU A 20 0.99 -11.26 -4.23
N MET A 21 1.30 -10.07 -4.75
CA MET A 21 0.48 -9.44 -5.79
C MET A 21 0.40 -10.37 -7.02
N GLY A 22 -0.82 -10.50 -7.59
CA GLY A 22 -1.05 -11.37 -8.77
C GLY A 22 -1.22 -12.86 -8.43
N THR A 23 -1.24 -13.28 -7.15
CA THR A 23 -1.48 -14.68 -6.78
C THR A 23 -2.96 -14.97 -6.45
N GLY A 24 -3.87 -14.00 -6.65
CA GLY A 24 -5.33 -14.17 -6.53
C GLY A 24 -5.92 -13.95 -5.14
N LYS A 25 -5.33 -13.09 -4.31
CA LYS A 25 -5.89 -12.72 -2.98
C LYS A 25 -7.36 -12.32 -3.04
N THR A 26 -7.68 -11.40 -3.97
CA THR A 26 -9.04 -10.86 -4.17
C THR A 26 -10.00 -11.97 -4.52
N LYS A 27 -9.65 -12.81 -5.50
CA LYS A 27 -10.47 -13.96 -5.90
C LYS A 27 -10.74 -14.91 -4.72
N VAL A 28 -9.72 -15.34 -3.99
CA VAL A 28 -9.90 -16.23 -2.81
C VAL A 28 -10.81 -15.59 -1.77
N THR A 29 -10.75 -14.28 -1.59
CA THR A 29 -11.60 -13.54 -0.65
C THR A 29 -13.05 -13.52 -1.14
N ILE A 30 -13.28 -13.31 -2.43
CA ILE A 30 -14.61 -13.34 -3.04
C ILE A 30 -15.19 -14.77 -2.95
N ASP A 31 -14.42 -15.79 -3.30
CA ASP A 31 -14.84 -17.18 -3.18
C ASP A 31 -15.22 -17.55 -1.73
N ASN A 32 -14.45 -17.05 -0.74
CA ASN A 32 -14.76 -17.29 0.67
C ASN A 32 -16.05 -16.56 1.11
N MET A 33 -16.23 -15.33 0.65
CA MET A 33 -17.45 -14.57 0.91
C MET A 33 -18.67 -15.25 0.27
N ALA A 34 -18.55 -15.70 -0.98
CA ALA A 34 -19.57 -16.47 -1.70
C ALA A 34 -19.94 -17.77 -0.97
N TYR A 35 -18.94 -18.53 -0.59
CA TYR A 35 -19.13 -19.76 0.18
C TYR A 35 -19.89 -19.52 1.49
N LEU A 36 -19.49 -18.53 2.28
CA LEU A 36 -20.13 -18.23 3.56
C LEU A 36 -21.57 -17.71 3.37
N PHE A 37 -21.85 -16.97 2.30
CA PHE A 37 -23.19 -16.53 1.97
C PHE A 37 -24.10 -17.70 1.60
N LEU A 38 -23.64 -18.62 0.75
CA LEU A 38 -24.37 -19.84 0.40
C LEU A 38 -24.66 -20.72 1.62
N GLN A 39 -23.75 -20.76 2.57
CA GLN A 39 -23.93 -21.44 3.87
C GLN A 39 -24.79 -20.64 4.85
N ARG A 40 -25.35 -19.49 4.45
CA ARG A 40 -26.15 -18.59 5.30
C ARG A 40 -25.41 -18.08 6.56
N LYS A 41 -24.07 -18.13 6.55
CA LYS A 41 -23.24 -17.66 7.67
C LYS A 41 -23.03 -16.14 7.64
N ILE A 42 -23.21 -15.53 6.47
CA ILE A 42 -23.15 -14.06 6.31
C ILE A 42 -24.29 -13.59 5.41
N THR A 43 -24.67 -12.32 5.57
CA THR A 43 -25.66 -11.63 4.71
C THR A 43 -25.08 -10.33 4.16
N ALA A 44 -23.92 -9.91 4.66
CA ALA A 44 -23.30 -8.64 4.31
C ALA A 44 -21.78 -8.75 4.34
N ALA A 45 -21.11 -7.89 3.57
CA ALA A 45 -19.67 -7.75 3.56
C ALA A 45 -19.26 -6.28 3.59
N LEU A 46 -18.21 -5.96 4.36
CA LEU A 46 -17.53 -4.68 4.35
C LEU A 46 -16.10 -4.91 3.83
N ILE A 47 -15.75 -4.23 2.74
CA ILE A 47 -14.41 -4.31 2.15
C ILE A 47 -13.75 -2.96 2.31
N ILE A 48 -12.64 -2.93 3.04
CA ILE A 48 -11.82 -1.75 3.31
C ILE A 48 -10.54 -1.89 2.49
N ALA A 49 -10.33 -1.02 1.50
CA ALA A 49 -9.19 -1.09 0.59
C ALA A 49 -8.57 0.29 0.35
N PRO A 50 -7.31 0.42 -0.10
CA PRO A 50 -6.75 1.70 -0.53
C PRO A 50 -7.56 2.33 -1.67
N LYS A 51 -7.60 3.68 -1.73
CA LYS A 51 -8.37 4.42 -2.74
C LYS A 51 -8.04 4.01 -4.18
N SER A 52 -6.79 3.67 -4.46
CA SER A 52 -6.36 3.22 -5.79
C SER A 52 -6.84 1.82 -6.17
N VAL A 53 -7.25 1.01 -5.21
CA VAL A 53 -7.57 -0.43 -5.40
C VAL A 53 -9.06 -0.71 -5.19
N TYR A 54 -9.76 0.10 -4.40
CA TYR A 54 -11.14 -0.22 -4.02
C TYR A 54 -12.11 -0.25 -5.21
N THR A 55 -11.81 0.45 -6.30
CA THR A 55 -12.60 0.37 -7.55
C THR A 55 -12.39 -0.95 -8.29
N ASN A 56 -11.18 -1.54 -8.18
CA ASN A 56 -10.90 -2.85 -8.79
C ASN A 56 -11.72 -3.96 -8.12
N TRP A 57 -12.08 -3.79 -6.85
CA TRP A 57 -12.93 -4.76 -6.14
C TRP A 57 -14.30 -4.94 -6.80
N GLU A 58 -14.87 -3.88 -7.36
CA GLU A 58 -16.13 -3.96 -8.09
C GLU A 58 -16.00 -4.88 -9.32
N THR A 59 -15.00 -4.62 -10.16
CA THR A 59 -14.73 -5.45 -11.35
C THR A 59 -14.36 -6.90 -10.97
N GLU A 60 -13.57 -7.08 -9.92
CA GLU A 60 -13.20 -8.43 -9.46
C GLU A 60 -14.43 -9.21 -8.91
N ILE A 61 -15.37 -8.51 -8.25
CA ILE A 61 -16.62 -9.11 -7.78
C ILE A 61 -17.48 -9.51 -8.98
N GLU A 62 -17.60 -8.66 -9.98
CA GLU A 62 -18.35 -8.95 -11.22
C GLU A 62 -17.80 -10.18 -11.94
N VAL A 63 -16.46 -10.30 -12.01
CA VAL A 63 -15.79 -11.40 -12.73
C VAL A 63 -15.81 -12.71 -11.94
N HIS A 64 -15.74 -12.66 -10.60
CA HIS A 64 -15.49 -13.84 -9.79
C HIS A 64 -16.65 -14.28 -8.89
N MET A 65 -17.68 -13.44 -8.70
CA MET A 65 -18.84 -13.86 -7.92
C MET A 65 -19.63 -14.93 -8.70
N PRO A 66 -19.96 -16.08 -8.10
CA PRO A 66 -20.77 -17.07 -8.78
C PRO A 66 -22.15 -16.54 -9.20
N ASP A 67 -22.60 -16.87 -10.40
CA ASP A 67 -23.88 -16.39 -10.99
C ASP A 67 -25.11 -16.70 -10.14
N VAL A 68 -25.05 -17.76 -9.32
CA VAL A 68 -26.13 -18.15 -8.41
C VAL A 68 -26.32 -17.16 -7.24
N ILE A 69 -25.34 -16.27 -7.00
CA ILE A 69 -25.38 -15.30 -5.91
C ILE A 69 -25.80 -13.94 -6.43
N LYS A 70 -26.97 -13.50 -6.04
CA LYS A 70 -27.38 -12.11 -6.24
C LYS A 70 -26.72 -11.23 -5.19
N TYR A 71 -26.17 -10.12 -5.61
CA TYR A 71 -25.49 -9.18 -4.73
C TYR A 71 -25.80 -7.73 -5.12
N LYS A 72 -25.59 -6.84 -4.16
CA LYS A 72 -25.65 -5.39 -4.37
C LYS A 72 -24.39 -4.75 -3.79
N ILE A 73 -23.74 -3.90 -4.58
CA ILE A 73 -22.54 -3.15 -4.18
C ILE A 73 -22.93 -1.71 -3.90
N PHE A 74 -22.49 -1.19 -2.78
CA PHE A 74 -22.48 0.21 -2.47
C PHE A 74 -21.03 0.69 -2.28
N LYS A 75 -20.66 1.78 -2.96
CA LYS A 75 -19.36 2.43 -2.79
C LYS A 75 -19.50 3.66 -1.90
N TRP A 76 -18.60 3.79 -0.91
CA TRP A 76 -18.57 4.97 -0.08
C TRP A 76 -18.41 6.24 -0.90
N ASN A 77 -19.32 7.18 -0.70
CA ASN A 77 -19.26 8.51 -1.30
C ASN A 77 -19.46 9.56 -0.21
N LEU A 78 -18.54 10.54 -0.15
CA LEU A 78 -18.61 11.64 0.83
C LEU A 78 -19.84 12.52 0.66
N ASP A 79 -20.33 12.69 -0.58
CA ASP A 79 -21.47 13.53 -0.91
C ASP A 79 -22.81 12.86 -0.57
N LYS A 80 -22.82 11.51 -0.58
CA LYS A 80 -24.01 10.69 -0.30
C LYS A 80 -23.70 9.62 0.75
N PRO A 81 -23.31 10.00 1.96
CA PRO A 81 -22.76 9.07 2.94
C PRO A 81 -23.77 8.06 3.51
N LYS A 82 -25.07 8.24 3.26
CA LYS A 82 -26.14 7.37 3.76
C LYS A 82 -26.78 6.48 2.70
N ASP A 83 -26.31 6.51 1.45
CA ASP A 83 -26.90 5.71 0.37
C ASP A 83 -26.78 4.19 0.58
N TYR A 84 -25.88 3.73 1.47
CA TYR A 84 -25.77 2.30 1.83
C TYR A 84 -27.03 1.77 2.55
N PHE A 85 -27.87 2.62 3.09
CA PHE A 85 -29.19 2.21 3.63
C PHE A 85 -30.09 1.59 2.55
N LYS A 86 -29.91 1.94 1.29
CA LYS A 86 -30.64 1.32 0.18
C LYS A 86 -30.39 -0.19 0.04
N LEU A 87 -29.34 -0.70 0.73
CA LEU A 87 -29.04 -2.13 0.80
C LEU A 87 -29.88 -2.88 1.84
N GLU A 88 -30.53 -2.19 2.78
CA GLU A 88 -31.16 -2.81 3.96
C GLU A 88 -32.30 -3.76 3.60
N GLU A 89 -33.10 -3.43 2.59
CA GLU A 89 -34.29 -4.22 2.20
C GLU A 89 -33.95 -5.42 1.30
N SER A 90 -32.70 -5.61 0.90
CA SER A 90 -32.32 -6.68 -0.02
C SER A 90 -32.01 -7.98 0.71
N LYS A 91 -32.51 -9.11 0.18
CA LYS A 91 -32.10 -10.47 0.54
C LYS A 91 -30.78 -10.90 -0.13
N ASP A 92 -30.31 -10.13 -1.10
CA ASP A 92 -29.06 -10.35 -1.81
C ASP A 92 -27.87 -10.12 -0.87
N LEU A 93 -26.70 -10.63 -1.24
CA LEU A 93 -25.46 -10.32 -0.53
C LEU A 93 -25.19 -8.81 -0.63
N LYS A 94 -25.16 -8.15 0.51
CA LYS A 94 -24.89 -6.71 0.59
C LYS A 94 -23.41 -6.47 0.70
N ILE A 95 -22.82 -5.68 -0.20
CA ILE A 95 -21.37 -5.42 -0.20
C ILE A 95 -21.14 -3.91 -0.09
N PHE A 96 -20.50 -3.50 0.97
CA PHE A 96 -20.08 -2.12 1.18
C PHE A 96 -18.57 -1.97 0.94
N LEU A 97 -18.21 -1.19 -0.08
CA LEU A 97 -16.81 -0.87 -0.41
C LEU A 97 -16.46 0.51 0.13
N ILE A 98 -15.40 0.61 0.91
CA ILE A 98 -14.91 1.87 1.45
C ILE A 98 -13.39 1.97 1.35
N ASN A 99 -12.90 3.17 1.04
CA ASN A 99 -11.45 3.41 1.05
C ASN A 99 -10.92 3.60 2.48
N VAL A 100 -9.73 3.06 2.73
CA VAL A 100 -9.09 3.06 4.06
C VAL A 100 -8.88 4.48 4.61
N GLU A 101 -8.67 5.47 3.73
CA GLU A 101 -8.47 6.87 4.09
C GLU A 101 -9.75 7.48 4.71
N ALA A 102 -10.93 7.05 4.26
CA ALA A 102 -12.21 7.50 4.82
C ALA A 102 -12.34 7.16 6.30
N LEU A 103 -11.72 6.07 6.76
CA LEU A 103 -11.70 5.67 8.16
C LEU A 103 -10.85 6.60 9.06
N SER A 104 -10.13 7.56 8.48
CA SER A 104 -9.52 8.67 9.24
C SER A 104 -10.54 9.76 9.60
N THR A 105 -11.70 9.78 8.94
CA THR A 105 -12.78 10.75 9.18
C THR A 105 -13.83 10.18 10.13
N LYS A 106 -14.56 11.07 10.82
CA LYS A 106 -15.68 10.69 11.69
C LYS A 106 -16.81 10.03 10.86
N ARG A 107 -17.18 10.64 9.73
CA ARG A 107 -18.28 10.16 8.88
C ARG A 107 -18.02 8.75 8.33
N GLY A 108 -16.80 8.49 7.81
CA GLY A 108 -16.46 7.17 7.28
C GLY A 108 -16.49 6.08 8.35
N PHE A 109 -15.96 6.39 9.54
CA PHE A 109 -16.00 5.47 10.67
C PHE A 109 -17.44 5.18 11.14
N GLU A 110 -18.24 6.22 11.38
CA GLU A 110 -19.64 6.08 11.81
C GLU A 110 -20.49 5.30 10.79
N GLY A 111 -20.26 5.54 9.48
CA GLY A 111 -20.91 4.76 8.42
C GLY A 111 -20.61 3.27 8.49
N CYS A 112 -19.34 2.90 8.73
CA CYS A 112 -18.96 1.50 8.94
C CYS A 112 -19.59 0.90 10.20
N VAL A 113 -19.58 1.65 11.31
CA VAL A 113 -20.19 1.21 12.58
C VAL A 113 -21.68 0.94 12.41
N GLU A 114 -22.38 1.86 11.75
CA GLU A 114 -23.81 1.73 11.51
C GLU A 114 -24.13 0.54 10.60
N TYR A 115 -23.39 0.40 9.48
CA TYR A 115 -23.54 -0.72 8.57
C TYR A 115 -23.34 -2.07 9.25
N LEU A 116 -22.26 -2.24 10.03
CA LEU A 116 -21.98 -3.48 10.73
C LEU A 116 -22.95 -3.74 11.88
N SER A 117 -23.43 -2.69 12.55
CA SER A 117 -24.41 -2.81 13.63
C SER A 117 -25.76 -3.34 13.16
N LYS A 118 -26.17 -2.97 11.96
CA LYS A 118 -27.42 -3.45 11.32
C LYS A 118 -27.26 -4.83 10.67
N ASN A 119 -26.05 -5.18 10.23
CA ASN A 119 -25.75 -6.44 9.56
C ASN A 119 -24.87 -7.33 10.45
N LYS A 120 -25.46 -8.04 11.41
CA LYS A 120 -24.72 -8.86 12.40
C LYS A 120 -23.97 -10.05 11.78
N LEU A 121 -24.57 -10.69 10.76
CA LEU A 121 -23.93 -11.75 9.98
C LEU A 121 -23.07 -11.12 8.88
N ASN A 122 -21.90 -10.65 9.25
CA ASN A 122 -21.04 -9.90 8.36
C ASN A 122 -19.66 -10.50 8.16
N PHE A 123 -19.08 -10.15 7.00
CA PHE A 123 -17.72 -10.45 6.60
C PHE A 123 -16.97 -9.13 6.44
N VAL A 124 -15.82 -8.97 7.07
CA VAL A 124 -15.00 -7.76 6.95
C VAL A 124 -13.63 -8.11 6.40
N ALA A 125 -13.30 -7.57 5.24
CA ALA A 125 -11.97 -7.71 4.62
C ALA A 125 -11.23 -6.37 4.67
N LEU A 126 -9.98 -6.40 5.12
CA LEU A 126 -9.05 -5.29 5.06
C LEU A 126 -7.96 -5.61 4.04
N ASP A 127 -8.08 -5.00 2.88
CA ASP A 127 -7.08 -5.12 1.82
C ASP A 127 -5.90 -4.15 2.06
N GLU A 128 -4.73 -4.58 1.63
CA GLU A 128 -3.45 -3.93 1.95
C GLU A 128 -3.34 -3.58 3.45
N SER A 129 -3.48 -4.60 4.30
CA SER A 129 -3.52 -4.46 5.76
C SER A 129 -2.30 -3.75 6.37
N THR A 130 -1.20 -3.63 5.63
CA THR A 130 -0.05 -2.79 6.00
C THR A 130 -0.39 -1.32 6.19
N THR A 131 -1.53 -0.86 5.67
CA THR A 131 -2.05 0.50 5.88
C THR A 131 -2.37 0.82 7.34
N ILE A 132 -2.57 -0.21 8.18
CA ILE A 132 -2.81 -0.07 9.63
C ILE A 132 -1.60 -0.40 10.52
N LYS A 133 -0.39 -0.56 9.96
CA LYS A 133 0.83 -0.85 10.75
C LYS A 133 1.16 0.21 11.81
N ASN A 134 0.82 1.48 11.55
CA ASN A 134 1.00 2.54 12.52
C ASN A 134 -0.17 2.56 13.51
N ARG A 135 0.06 2.03 14.72
CA ARG A 135 -0.94 1.93 15.79
C ARG A 135 -1.47 3.26 16.32
N SER A 136 -0.71 4.36 16.18
CA SER A 136 -1.13 5.68 16.65
C SER A 136 -2.05 6.40 15.66
N ALA A 137 -2.06 5.99 14.39
CA ALA A 137 -2.85 6.61 13.35
C ALA A 137 -4.35 6.46 13.63
N LYS A 138 -5.11 7.54 13.39
CA LYS A 138 -6.57 7.59 13.63
C LYS A 138 -7.30 6.46 12.87
N ARG A 139 -6.95 6.24 11.58
CA ARG A 139 -7.53 5.15 10.79
C ARG A 139 -7.30 3.78 11.41
N THR A 140 -6.10 3.52 11.97
CA THR A 140 -5.80 2.24 12.62
C THR A 140 -6.69 2.04 13.84
N LYS A 141 -6.80 3.05 14.70
CA LYS A 141 -7.68 2.98 15.90
C LYS A 141 -9.13 2.72 15.52
N ASN A 142 -9.62 3.42 14.49
CA ASN A 142 -10.98 3.27 13.99
C ASN A 142 -11.21 1.86 13.39
N ILE A 143 -10.30 1.35 12.57
CA ILE A 143 -10.39 0.00 12.01
C ILE A 143 -10.35 -1.07 13.11
N LEU A 144 -9.46 -0.94 14.09
CA LEU A 144 -9.43 -1.84 15.23
C LEU A 144 -10.73 -1.82 16.06
N ALA A 145 -11.39 -0.66 16.17
CA ALA A 145 -12.67 -0.56 16.85
C ALA A 145 -13.79 -1.33 16.12
N LEU A 146 -13.75 -1.43 14.79
CA LEU A 146 -14.73 -2.22 14.01
C LEU A 146 -14.63 -3.73 14.28
N GLN A 147 -13.50 -4.22 14.79
CA GLN A 147 -13.29 -5.63 15.12
C GLN A 147 -14.43 -6.21 15.99
N LYS A 148 -14.90 -5.45 16.97
CA LYS A 148 -15.96 -5.88 17.90
C LYS A 148 -17.34 -6.07 17.23
N LEU A 149 -17.53 -5.45 16.07
CA LEU A 149 -18.75 -5.54 15.28
C LEU A 149 -18.63 -6.54 14.13
N SER A 150 -17.44 -7.09 13.91
CA SER A 150 -17.10 -7.94 12.76
C SER A 150 -17.15 -9.41 13.15
N LEU A 151 -17.99 -10.19 12.47
CA LEU A 151 -18.14 -11.64 12.73
C LEU A 151 -17.01 -12.42 12.06
N VAL A 152 -16.85 -12.30 10.75
CA VAL A 152 -15.76 -12.91 9.98
C VAL A 152 -14.79 -11.84 9.53
N ARG A 153 -13.50 -12.06 9.79
CA ARG A 153 -12.45 -11.07 9.47
C ARG A 153 -11.36 -11.65 8.59
N ARG A 154 -10.96 -10.86 7.61
CA ARG A 154 -9.84 -11.17 6.70
C ARG A 154 -8.91 -9.98 6.59
N ILE A 155 -7.62 -10.25 6.58
CA ILE A 155 -6.61 -9.27 6.16
C ILE A 155 -5.87 -9.81 4.95
N LEU A 156 -5.61 -8.92 4.01
CA LEU A 156 -4.95 -9.23 2.75
C LEU A 156 -3.72 -8.35 2.59
N THR A 157 -2.59 -8.92 2.26
CA THR A 157 -1.42 -8.17 1.81
C THR A 157 -0.38 -9.08 1.17
N GLY A 158 0.34 -8.58 0.18
CA GLY A 158 1.49 -9.26 -0.42
C GLY A 158 2.75 -9.18 0.44
N SER A 159 2.86 -8.15 1.27
CA SER A 159 4.05 -7.86 2.06
C SER A 159 3.67 -7.47 3.49
N PRO A 160 3.35 -8.44 4.37
CA PRO A 160 2.88 -8.18 5.73
C PRO A 160 3.92 -7.44 6.60
N ILE A 161 5.19 -7.61 6.27
CA ILE A 161 6.32 -6.93 6.90
C ILE A 161 6.91 -5.96 5.87
N THR A 162 6.82 -4.65 6.12
CA THR A 162 7.35 -3.64 5.21
C THR A 162 8.70 -3.09 5.67
N LYS A 163 8.86 -2.83 6.95
CA LYS A 163 10.08 -2.31 7.56
C LYS A 163 10.52 -3.12 8.78
N SER A 164 9.56 -3.69 9.49
CA SER A 164 9.79 -4.33 10.78
C SER A 164 8.79 -5.46 11.02
N PRO A 165 9.19 -6.59 11.61
CA PRO A 165 8.25 -7.61 12.08
C PRO A 165 7.19 -7.07 13.05
N LEU A 166 7.47 -5.93 13.69
CA LEU A 166 6.50 -5.26 14.57
C LEU A 166 5.29 -4.69 13.83
N ASP A 167 5.39 -4.52 12.51
CA ASP A 167 4.28 -4.11 11.64
C ASP A 167 3.10 -5.11 11.67
N LEU A 168 3.36 -6.38 12.07
CA LEU A 168 2.35 -7.43 12.16
C LEU A 168 1.38 -7.25 13.33
N TYR A 169 1.79 -6.56 14.39
CA TYR A 169 0.98 -6.50 15.61
C TYR A 169 -0.43 -5.99 15.37
N THR A 170 -0.58 -4.81 14.79
CA THR A 170 -1.90 -4.21 14.54
C THR A 170 -2.71 -4.93 13.47
N GLN A 171 -2.03 -5.51 12.48
CA GLN A 171 -2.66 -6.32 11.45
C GLN A 171 -3.31 -7.57 12.07
N CYS A 172 -2.56 -8.31 12.90
CA CYS A 172 -3.09 -9.47 13.60
C CYS A 172 -4.10 -9.08 14.69
N GLN A 173 -3.91 -7.91 15.36
CA GLN A 173 -4.87 -7.39 16.34
C GLN A 173 -6.25 -7.14 15.71
N PHE A 174 -6.32 -6.72 14.46
CA PHE A 174 -7.60 -6.58 13.75
C PHE A 174 -8.29 -7.95 13.56
N LEU A 175 -7.56 -9.01 13.31
CA LEU A 175 -8.14 -10.36 13.25
C LEU A 175 -8.63 -10.83 14.63
N SER A 176 -7.73 -10.90 15.60
CA SER A 176 -8.03 -11.08 17.03
C SER A 176 -6.81 -10.69 17.87
N PRO A 177 -7.02 -10.00 19.01
CA PRO A 177 -5.94 -9.68 19.95
C PRO A 177 -5.22 -10.93 20.50
N GLU A 178 -5.90 -12.08 20.53
CA GLU A 178 -5.42 -13.32 21.12
C GLU A 178 -4.50 -14.12 20.21
N LEU A 179 -4.58 -13.94 18.88
CA LEU A 179 -3.85 -14.77 17.90
C LEU A 179 -2.34 -14.77 18.09
N LEU A 180 -1.77 -13.64 18.46
CA LEU A 180 -0.33 -13.53 18.75
C LEU A 180 0.03 -13.93 20.18
N GLY A 181 -0.95 -14.01 21.09
CA GLY A 181 -0.74 -14.37 22.50
C GLY A 181 -0.11 -13.25 23.34
N PHE A 182 -0.34 -11.98 22.98
CA PHE A 182 0.19 -10.82 23.72
C PHE A 182 -0.91 -9.85 24.09
N SER A 183 -0.98 -9.49 25.38
CA SER A 183 -1.94 -8.52 25.89
C SER A 183 -1.66 -7.06 25.49
N SER A 184 -0.42 -6.76 25.09
CA SER A 184 -0.01 -5.42 24.70
C SER A 184 1.07 -5.40 23.60
N TYR A 185 1.12 -4.28 22.89
CA TYR A 185 2.20 -4.04 21.92
C TYR A 185 3.59 -4.05 22.58
N LEU A 186 3.70 -3.55 23.81
CA LEU A 186 4.98 -3.52 24.51
C LEU A 186 5.50 -4.93 24.80
N ALA A 187 4.62 -5.84 25.23
CA ALA A 187 4.97 -7.23 25.45
C ALA A 187 5.38 -7.92 24.13
N PHE A 188 4.64 -7.69 23.06
CA PHE A 188 4.99 -8.18 21.71
C PHE A 188 6.34 -7.64 21.24
N ARG A 189 6.56 -6.32 21.34
CA ARG A 189 7.82 -5.67 20.94
C ARG A 189 9.01 -6.26 21.71
N ASN A 190 8.91 -6.35 23.04
CA ASN A 190 10.01 -6.85 23.89
C ASN A 190 10.30 -8.33 23.64
N ARG A 191 9.30 -9.12 23.18
CA ARG A 191 9.50 -10.53 22.80
C ARG A 191 10.31 -10.64 21.52
N TYR A 192 10.06 -9.80 20.52
CA TYR A 192 10.59 -9.96 19.17
C TYR A 192 11.64 -8.93 18.76
N ALA A 193 11.88 -7.90 19.55
CA ALA A 193 12.91 -6.90 19.29
C ALA A 193 13.73 -6.59 20.53
N GLU A 194 15.01 -6.31 20.31
CA GLU A 194 15.87 -5.63 21.25
C GLU A 194 15.93 -4.17 20.88
N MET A 195 15.70 -3.30 21.87
CA MET A 195 15.62 -1.86 21.62
C MET A 195 16.91 -1.17 22.07
N THR A 196 17.25 -0.09 21.35
CA THR A 196 18.33 0.83 21.71
C THR A 196 17.83 2.26 21.59
N ASP A 197 18.32 3.14 22.45
CA ASP A 197 17.95 4.55 22.41
C ASP A 197 19.01 5.32 21.62
N ILE A 198 18.56 6.06 20.62
CA ILE A 198 19.39 6.91 19.78
C ILE A 198 19.08 8.37 20.08
N PRO A 199 20.11 9.20 20.36
CA PRO A 199 19.91 10.63 20.57
C PRO A 199 19.48 11.31 19.25
N VAL A 200 18.46 12.18 19.33
CA VAL A 200 17.91 12.92 18.19
C VAL A 200 18.08 14.43 18.35
N GLY A 201 18.99 14.87 19.16
CA GLY A 201 19.26 16.27 19.47
C GLY A 201 18.43 16.79 20.66
N SER A 202 18.83 17.95 21.19
CA SER A 202 18.14 18.62 22.32
C SER A 202 17.85 17.73 23.53
N GLY A 203 18.75 16.75 23.82
CA GLY A 203 18.59 15.82 24.94
C GLY A 203 17.46 14.80 24.80
N ARG A 204 16.82 14.69 23.63
CA ARG A 204 15.77 13.71 23.34
C ARG A 204 16.34 12.41 22.79
N TYR A 205 15.75 11.30 23.21
CA TYR A 205 16.08 9.97 22.71
C TYR A 205 14.86 9.35 22.04
N ILE A 206 15.10 8.58 20.97
CA ILE A 206 14.09 7.71 20.37
C ILE A 206 14.52 6.26 20.50
N SER A 207 13.61 5.40 20.90
CA SER A 207 13.84 3.97 21.03
C SER A 207 13.60 3.30 19.67
N VAL A 208 14.65 2.69 19.12
CA VAL A 208 14.60 1.99 17.83
C VAL A 208 15.03 0.53 17.99
N PRO A 209 14.53 -0.39 17.15
CA PRO A 209 15.02 -1.75 17.17
C PRO A 209 16.50 -1.82 16.80
N LYS A 210 17.33 -2.42 17.67
CA LYS A 210 18.72 -2.74 17.41
C LYS A 210 18.82 -4.01 16.55
N TYR A 211 18.06 -5.04 16.90
CA TYR A 211 17.87 -6.26 16.11
C TYR A 211 16.55 -6.93 16.48
N TYR A 212 16.13 -7.88 15.64
CA TYR A 212 14.95 -8.70 15.87
C TYR A 212 15.36 -10.10 16.31
N LYS A 213 14.54 -10.71 17.16
CA LYS A 213 14.81 -12.03 17.75
C LYS A 213 13.55 -12.92 17.68
N ARG A 214 13.74 -14.24 17.78
CA ARG A 214 12.66 -15.24 17.83
C ARG A 214 11.70 -15.20 16.64
N LEU A 215 12.23 -14.91 15.46
CA LEU A 215 11.39 -14.76 14.25
C LEU A 215 10.74 -16.08 13.83
N GLU A 216 11.39 -17.21 14.08
CA GLU A 216 10.84 -18.56 13.83
C GLU A 216 9.61 -18.85 14.68
N GLU A 217 9.62 -18.42 15.96
CA GLU A 217 8.45 -18.51 16.83
C GLU A 217 7.29 -17.69 16.27
N LEU A 218 7.56 -16.46 15.82
CA LEU A 218 6.56 -15.58 15.21
C LEU A 218 5.99 -16.21 13.93
N GLU A 219 6.85 -16.75 13.06
CA GLU A 219 6.42 -17.43 11.84
C GLU A 219 5.53 -18.62 12.15
N THR A 220 5.89 -19.45 13.13
CA THR A 220 5.11 -20.59 13.56
C THR A 220 3.72 -20.20 14.05
N LYS A 221 3.61 -19.09 14.81
CA LYS A 221 2.32 -18.54 15.23
C LYS A 221 1.48 -18.07 14.03
N LEU A 222 2.10 -17.35 13.09
CA LEU A 222 1.40 -16.85 11.91
C LEU A 222 0.84 -17.99 11.05
N LYS A 223 1.55 -19.10 10.88
CA LYS A 223 1.10 -20.28 10.11
C LYS A 223 -0.24 -20.86 10.62
N GLN A 224 -0.61 -20.64 11.87
CA GLN A 224 -1.87 -21.15 12.45
C GLN A 224 -3.12 -20.44 11.92
N PHE A 225 -2.99 -19.19 11.46
CA PHE A 225 -4.12 -18.37 11.02
C PHE A 225 -3.83 -17.58 9.75
N SER A 226 -2.84 -18.01 8.96
CA SER A 226 -2.52 -17.37 7.70
C SER A 226 -2.12 -18.35 6.61
N THR A 227 -2.34 -17.93 5.37
CA THR A 227 -1.79 -18.59 4.18
C THR A 227 -0.73 -17.67 3.57
N ARG A 228 0.51 -18.15 3.47
CA ARG A 228 1.60 -17.46 2.80
C ARG A 228 1.83 -18.07 1.43
N ILE A 229 1.74 -17.25 0.36
CA ILE A 229 2.00 -17.69 -1.01
C ILE A 229 2.89 -16.66 -1.70
N ARG A 230 3.99 -17.12 -2.28
CA ARG A 230 4.90 -16.30 -3.10
C ARG A 230 4.71 -16.60 -4.58
N LYS A 231 5.04 -15.64 -5.42
CA LYS A 231 4.93 -15.78 -6.88
C LYS A 231 5.76 -16.93 -7.43
N ASP A 232 6.98 -17.08 -6.92
CA ASP A 232 7.91 -18.12 -7.30
C ASP A 232 7.43 -19.54 -6.98
N GLN A 233 6.44 -19.68 -6.10
CA GLN A 233 5.85 -20.97 -5.70
C GLN A 233 4.64 -21.38 -6.54
N CYS A 234 4.03 -20.45 -7.26
CA CYS A 234 2.73 -20.71 -7.90
C CYS A 234 2.57 -20.16 -9.31
N LEU A 235 3.52 -19.39 -9.79
CA LEU A 235 3.51 -18.81 -11.13
C LEU A 235 4.83 -19.14 -11.84
N ASP A 236 4.73 -19.58 -13.08
CA ASP A 236 5.88 -19.77 -13.96
C ASP A 236 6.25 -18.42 -14.60
N LEU A 237 7.07 -17.66 -13.89
CA LEU A 237 7.53 -16.35 -14.33
C LEU A 237 9.01 -16.39 -14.68
N LYS A 238 9.38 -15.74 -15.77
CA LYS A 238 10.79 -15.52 -16.10
C LYS A 238 11.49 -14.79 -14.95
N PRO A 239 12.76 -15.09 -14.67
CA PRO A 239 13.52 -14.42 -13.63
C PRO A 239 13.63 -12.93 -13.89
N LYS A 240 13.55 -12.12 -12.83
CA LYS A 240 13.76 -10.68 -12.93
C LYS A 240 15.23 -10.38 -13.20
N VAL A 241 15.51 -9.76 -14.34
CA VAL A 241 16.82 -9.20 -14.65
C VAL A 241 16.85 -7.75 -14.18
N ARG A 242 17.89 -7.38 -13.43
CA ARG A 242 18.11 -6.00 -13.00
C ARG A 242 19.39 -5.49 -13.66
N GLN A 243 19.23 -4.44 -14.43
CA GLN A 243 20.36 -3.75 -15.07
C GLN A 243 20.50 -2.35 -14.47
N LYS A 244 21.75 -1.90 -14.36
CA LYS A 244 22.07 -0.52 -13.95
C LYS A 244 22.73 0.17 -15.14
N ARG A 245 22.17 1.31 -15.52
CA ARG A 245 22.77 2.22 -16.50
C ARG A 245 23.37 3.39 -15.74
N TYR A 246 24.66 3.60 -15.84
CA TYR A 246 25.37 4.71 -15.24
C TYR A 246 25.47 5.83 -16.28
N ILE A 247 25.09 7.03 -15.86
CA ILE A 247 25.11 8.23 -16.68
C ILE A 247 26.05 9.22 -16.01
N GLU A 248 27.04 9.69 -16.70
CA GLU A 248 27.97 10.69 -16.20
C GLU A 248 27.39 12.09 -16.47
N LEU A 249 27.59 12.97 -15.49
CA LEU A 249 27.31 14.38 -15.66
C LEU A 249 28.49 15.04 -16.39
N GLU A 250 28.18 15.85 -17.39
CA GLU A 250 29.18 16.55 -18.19
C GLU A 250 29.00 18.06 -18.13
N GLY A 251 30.04 18.80 -18.56
CA GLY A 251 30.01 20.23 -18.73
C GLY A 251 29.64 21.01 -17.46
N ASP A 252 28.73 21.97 -17.58
CA ASP A 252 28.34 22.85 -16.47
C ASP A 252 27.50 22.14 -15.41
N SER A 253 26.74 21.12 -15.79
CA SER A 253 25.97 20.30 -14.85
C SER A 253 26.89 19.58 -13.85
N LYS A 254 28.05 19.08 -14.30
CA LYS A 254 29.06 18.47 -13.42
C LYS A 254 29.64 19.49 -12.45
N LYS A 255 29.95 20.72 -12.94
CA LYS A 255 30.47 21.81 -12.10
C LYS A 255 29.45 22.23 -11.03
N ILE A 256 28.18 22.35 -11.39
CA ILE A 256 27.10 22.68 -10.46
C ILE A 256 26.98 21.56 -9.41
N TYR A 257 26.98 20.29 -9.83
CA TYR A 257 26.91 19.15 -8.93
C TYR A 257 28.07 19.15 -7.93
N GLU A 258 29.32 19.33 -8.38
CA GLU A 258 30.49 19.28 -7.48
C GLU A 258 30.49 20.46 -6.49
N ARG A 259 30.04 21.65 -6.90
CA ARG A 259 29.89 22.78 -5.97
C ARG A 259 28.84 22.48 -4.89
N LEU A 260 27.66 21.99 -5.28
CA LEU A 260 26.60 21.60 -4.34
C LEU A 260 27.01 20.46 -3.46
N ARG A 261 27.76 19.48 -3.99
CA ARG A 261 28.27 18.34 -3.22
C ARG A 261 29.23 18.79 -2.11
N THR A 262 30.14 19.69 -2.42
CA THR A 262 31.09 20.24 -1.44
C THR A 262 30.34 21.00 -0.33
N SER A 263 29.38 21.84 -0.69
CA SER A 263 28.51 22.54 0.26
C SER A 263 27.67 21.59 1.08
N ALA A 264 27.05 20.58 0.47
CA ALA A 264 26.25 19.59 1.15
C ALA A 264 27.06 18.74 2.14
N LEU A 265 28.30 18.37 1.80
CA LEU A 265 29.18 17.63 2.70
C LEU A 265 29.52 18.46 3.95
N ALA A 266 29.91 19.73 3.78
CA ALA A 266 30.17 20.64 4.89
C ALA A 266 28.95 20.79 5.82
N ILE A 267 27.74 20.92 5.24
CA ILE A 267 26.48 21.02 5.98
C ILE A 267 26.14 19.71 6.71
N VAL A 268 26.38 18.55 6.10
CA VAL A 268 26.10 17.25 6.71
C VAL A 268 27.05 16.96 7.87
N GLU A 269 28.30 17.35 7.78
CA GLU A 269 29.32 17.18 8.81
C GLU A 269 29.10 18.13 10.00
N ASP A 270 28.52 19.31 9.78
CA ASP A 270 28.24 20.26 10.86
C ASP A 270 27.08 19.76 11.74
N SER A 271 27.41 19.42 12.97
CA SER A 271 26.44 18.97 13.98
C SER A 271 25.44 20.05 14.43
N THR A 272 25.74 21.32 14.20
CA THR A 272 24.87 22.46 14.60
C THR A 272 23.75 22.71 13.61
N ILE A 273 23.87 22.23 12.37
CA ILE A 273 22.90 22.44 11.30
C ILE A 273 21.72 21.46 11.44
N SER A 274 20.51 21.98 11.31
CA SER A 274 19.29 21.19 11.44
C SER A 274 19.17 20.08 10.37
N PHE A 275 18.52 18.99 10.72
CA PHE A 275 18.30 17.85 9.80
C PHE A 275 17.53 18.27 8.53
N SER A 276 16.61 19.22 8.63
CA SER A 276 15.85 19.73 7.48
C SER A 276 16.75 20.39 6.45
N ASN A 277 17.75 21.18 6.88
CA ASN A 277 18.71 21.84 5.97
C ASN A 277 19.62 20.81 5.28
N LYS A 278 20.08 19.79 6.04
CA LYS A 278 20.85 18.66 5.48
C LYS A 278 20.08 17.92 4.40
N LEU A 279 18.79 17.66 4.64
CA LEU A 279 17.91 16.98 3.68
C LEU A 279 17.68 17.83 2.43
N THR A 280 17.52 19.15 2.58
CA THR A 280 17.34 20.07 1.46
C THR A 280 18.51 20.03 0.49
N GLU A 281 19.74 20.02 0.98
CA GLU A 281 20.93 19.95 0.12
C GLU A 281 21.03 18.61 -0.62
N ILE A 282 20.68 17.50 0.04
CA ILE A 282 20.63 16.18 -0.61
C ILE A 282 19.56 16.15 -1.72
N ILE A 283 18.41 16.81 -1.50
CA ILE A 283 17.36 16.91 -2.51
C ILE A 283 17.83 17.73 -3.70
N LYS A 284 18.52 18.85 -3.48
CA LYS A 284 19.09 19.69 -4.56
C LYS A 284 20.10 18.89 -5.41
N LEU A 285 21.02 18.15 -4.78
CA LEU A 285 21.93 17.25 -5.50
C LEU A 285 21.17 16.21 -6.34
N HIS A 286 20.14 15.62 -5.79
CA HIS A 286 19.32 14.63 -6.49
C HIS A 286 18.55 15.27 -7.68
N GLN A 287 18.10 16.51 -7.56
CA GLN A 287 17.47 17.25 -8.67
C GLN A 287 18.46 17.48 -9.80
N VAL A 288 19.68 17.94 -9.51
CA VAL A 288 20.74 18.11 -10.51
C VAL A 288 21.03 16.81 -11.25
N CYS A 289 21.14 15.68 -10.55
CA CYS A 289 21.28 14.36 -11.17
C CYS A 289 20.07 13.96 -12.03
N ASN A 290 18.93 14.60 -11.87
CA ASN A 290 17.72 14.39 -12.67
C ASN A 290 17.49 15.46 -13.75
N GLY A 291 18.51 16.26 -14.05
CA GLY A 291 18.53 17.18 -15.18
C GLY A 291 17.93 18.55 -14.92
N PHE A 292 17.57 18.89 -13.68
CA PHE A 292 17.01 20.19 -13.35
C PHE A 292 17.44 20.69 -11.98
N SER A 293 17.26 21.95 -11.72
CA SER A 293 17.36 22.58 -10.40
C SER A 293 16.12 23.42 -10.16
N LYS A 294 15.80 23.67 -8.90
CA LYS A 294 14.73 24.54 -8.49
C LYS A 294 15.32 25.67 -7.67
N ASP A 295 15.08 26.92 -8.08
CA ASP A 295 15.51 28.09 -7.32
C ASP A 295 14.63 28.32 -6.07
N ASP A 296 14.95 29.35 -5.28
CA ASP A 296 14.23 29.68 -4.05
C ASP A 296 12.81 30.22 -4.32
N ASP A 297 12.56 30.77 -5.51
CA ASP A 297 11.25 31.21 -5.98
C ASP A 297 10.42 30.07 -6.59
N GLY A 298 11.01 28.90 -6.66
CA GLY A 298 10.37 27.70 -7.19
C GLY A 298 10.42 27.57 -8.71
N GLN A 299 11.16 28.44 -9.42
CA GLN A 299 11.35 28.33 -10.86
C GLN A 299 12.28 27.17 -11.19
N ILE A 300 12.00 26.50 -12.30
CA ILE A 300 12.75 25.33 -12.74
C ILE A 300 13.76 25.77 -13.80
N LEU A 301 15.02 25.47 -13.52
CA LEU A 301 16.13 25.59 -14.45
C LEU A 301 16.44 24.19 -15.01
N GLU A 302 16.29 24.02 -16.31
CA GLU A 302 16.74 22.81 -17.03
C GLU A 302 18.27 22.81 -17.12
N LEU A 303 18.91 21.71 -16.78
CA LEU A 303 20.37 21.58 -16.74
C LEU A 303 20.89 20.65 -17.84
N HIS A 304 20.31 19.47 -18.00
CA HIS A 304 20.71 18.49 -18.99
C HIS A 304 19.61 17.42 -19.25
N LYS A 305 19.71 16.74 -20.38
CA LYS A 305 18.78 15.67 -20.82
C LYS A 305 19.41 14.27 -20.82
N SER A 306 20.51 14.07 -20.14
CA SER A 306 21.26 12.81 -20.19
C SER A 306 20.43 11.58 -19.83
N LYS A 307 19.49 11.71 -18.86
CA LYS A 307 18.58 10.61 -18.51
C LYS A 307 17.48 10.37 -19.54
N ILE A 308 17.00 11.39 -20.23
CA ILE A 308 16.04 11.24 -21.32
C ILE A 308 16.70 10.54 -22.50
N ASN A 309 17.95 10.91 -22.84
CA ASN A 309 18.69 10.26 -23.91
C ASN A 309 18.95 8.78 -23.60
N ALA A 310 19.38 8.47 -22.36
CA ALA A 310 19.56 7.08 -21.95
C ALA A 310 18.22 6.30 -21.88
N LEU A 311 17.11 6.95 -21.56
CA LEU A 311 15.79 6.35 -21.63
C LEU A 311 15.41 6.02 -23.08
N ASP A 312 15.74 6.91 -23.99
CA ASP A 312 15.50 6.71 -25.42
C ASP A 312 16.21 5.46 -25.95
N GLU A 313 17.50 5.32 -25.64
CA GLU A 313 18.29 4.11 -25.98
C GLU A 313 17.65 2.84 -25.41
N ILE A 314 17.21 2.85 -24.13
CA ILE A 314 16.55 1.71 -23.49
C ILE A 314 15.25 1.36 -24.19
N LEU A 315 14.48 2.35 -24.62
CA LEU A 315 13.21 2.13 -25.29
C LEU A 315 13.40 1.54 -26.70
N GLU A 316 14.48 1.92 -27.39
CA GLU A 316 14.85 1.32 -28.69
C GLU A 316 15.29 -0.15 -28.55
N GLU A 317 15.88 -0.52 -27.41
CA GLU A 317 16.28 -1.91 -27.11
C GLU A 317 15.09 -2.77 -26.59
N THR A 318 13.93 -2.18 -26.31
CA THR A 318 12.85 -2.84 -25.59
C THR A 318 11.60 -2.98 -26.45
N ASP A 319 11.16 -4.20 -26.67
CA ASP A 319 9.88 -4.48 -27.32
C ASP A 319 8.72 -4.47 -26.33
N GLY A 320 7.57 -3.88 -26.73
CA GLY A 320 6.31 -3.95 -26.01
C GLY A 320 6.08 -2.81 -25.02
N LYS A 321 5.22 -3.06 -24.02
CA LYS A 321 4.79 -2.04 -23.06
C LYS A 321 5.81 -1.86 -21.94
N VAL A 322 6.14 -0.61 -21.62
CA VAL A 322 7.14 -0.23 -20.61
C VAL A 322 6.49 0.57 -19.50
N ILE A 323 6.90 0.32 -18.25
CA ILE A 323 6.53 1.14 -17.10
C ILE A 323 7.75 1.97 -16.70
N ILE A 324 7.60 3.29 -16.71
CA ILE A 324 8.67 4.23 -16.35
C ILE A 324 8.31 4.90 -15.02
N TRP A 325 9.23 4.83 -14.06
CA TRP A 325 9.08 5.48 -12.77
C TRP A 325 9.99 6.70 -12.66
N ALA A 326 9.44 7.85 -12.30
CA ALA A 326 10.19 9.06 -12.02
C ALA A 326 9.84 9.64 -10.65
N ASN A 327 10.83 10.27 -9.99
CA ASN A 327 10.67 10.79 -8.64
C ASN A 327 10.06 12.20 -8.59
N TYR A 328 10.15 12.96 -9.66
CA TYR A 328 9.72 14.36 -9.71
C TYR A 328 8.67 14.58 -10.78
N ILE A 329 7.68 15.39 -10.46
CA ILE A 329 6.62 15.80 -11.43
C ILE A 329 7.21 16.46 -12.67
N TYR A 330 8.30 17.23 -12.52
CA TYR A 330 9.02 17.82 -13.65
C TYR A 330 9.47 16.73 -14.62
N ASN A 331 10.17 15.71 -14.14
CA ASN A 331 10.65 14.63 -15.00
C ASN A 331 9.51 13.78 -15.59
N ILE A 332 8.40 13.59 -14.85
CA ILE A 332 7.21 12.93 -15.40
C ILE A 332 6.70 13.68 -16.62
N LYS A 333 6.54 15.01 -16.52
CA LYS A 333 6.08 15.85 -17.62
C LYS A 333 7.06 15.86 -18.79
N GLU A 334 8.35 15.93 -18.50
CA GLU A 334 9.42 15.87 -19.50
C GLU A 334 9.40 14.55 -20.28
N ILE A 335 9.30 13.42 -19.58
CA ILE A 335 9.18 12.08 -20.17
C ILE A 335 7.92 11.99 -21.04
N ILE A 336 6.77 12.46 -20.55
CA ILE A 336 5.52 12.45 -21.33
C ILE A 336 5.70 13.24 -22.63
N SER A 337 6.19 14.49 -22.53
CA SER A 337 6.41 15.34 -23.71
C SER A 337 7.38 14.72 -24.72
N PHE A 338 8.45 14.08 -24.23
CA PHE A 338 9.39 13.36 -25.08
C PHE A 338 8.74 12.18 -25.82
N LEU A 339 8.00 11.35 -25.09
CA LEU A 339 7.37 10.16 -25.64
C LEU A 339 6.22 10.49 -26.60
N GLU A 340 5.38 11.47 -26.28
CA GLU A 340 4.31 11.93 -27.16
C GLU A 340 4.84 12.50 -28.47
N LYS A 341 5.99 13.18 -28.42
CA LYS A 341 6.65 13.69 -29.63
C LYS A 341 7.24 12.57 -30.50
N LYS A 342 7.78 11.52 -29.88
CA LYS A 342 8.45 10.40 -30.60
C LYS A 342 7.46 9.35 -31.10
N TYR A 343 6.46 9.01 -30.28
CA TYR A 343 5.55 7.87 -30.52
C TYR A 343 4.08 8.25 -30.71
N GLY A 344 3.73 9.54 -30.55
CA GLY A 344 2.36 10.04 -30.66
C GLY A 344 1.63 10.15 -29.29
N LYS A 345 0.59 10.97 -29.24
CA LYS A 345 -0.11 11.30 -27.98
C LYS A 345 -0.79 10.10 -27.30
N GLU A 346 -1.23 9.12 -28.07
CA GLU A 346 -1.92 7.93 -27.54
C GLU A 346 -0.96 6.83 -27.03
N SER A 347 0.35 7.06 -27.17
CA SER A 347 1.37 6.08 -26.75
C SER A 347 1.64 6.10 -25.25
N VAL A 348 1.20 7.13 -24.52
CA VAL A 348 1.60 7.39 -23.12
C VAL A 348 0.40 7.55 -22.22
N VAL A 349 0.37 6.78 -21.15
CA VAL A 349 -0.54 6.98 -20.02
C VAL A 349 0.27 7.32 -18.79
N SER A 350 -0.14 8.31 -18.03
CA SER A 350 0.59 8.75 -16.84
C SER A 350 -0.28 8.68 -15.58
N ILE A 351 0.35 8.33 -14.45
CA ILE A 351 -0.29 8.27 -13.13
C ILE A 351 0.58 9.02 -12.13
N TYR A 352 0.13 10.19 -11.69
CA TYR A 352 0.77 10.96 -10.62
C TYR A 352 -0.27 11.78 -9.85
N GLY A 353 0.15 12.45 -8.77
CA GLY A 353 -0.76 13.06 -7.79
C GLY A 353 -1.79 14.07 -8.32
N ALA A 354 -1.51 14.74 -9.45
CA ALA A 354 -2.42 15.73 -10.04
C ALA A 354 -3.51 15.10 -10.94
N ILE A 355 -3.39 13.82 -11.29
CA ILE A 355 -4.38 13.12 -12.12
C ILE A 355 -5.43 12.52 -11.19
N ASP A 356 -6.71 12.81 -11.44
CA ASP A 356 -7.80 12.27 -10.63
C ASP A 356 -8.01 10.76 -10.85
N VAL A 357 -8.86 10.15 -10.00
CA VAL A 357 -9.02 8.69 -9.99
C VAL A 357 -9.89 8.21 -11.16
N GLU A 358 -10.74 9.07 -11.72
CA GLU A 358 -11.61 8.70 -12.84
C GLU A 358 -10.82 8.65 -14.14
N THR A 359 -9.99 9.66 -14.40
CA THR A 359 -9.06 9.70 -15.55
C THR A 359 -8.02 8.57 -15.54
N ARG A 360 -7.74 7.96 -14.37
CA ARG A 360 -6.83 6.81 -14.27
C ARG A 360 -7.44 5.49 -14.74
N LYS A 361 -8.73 5.46 -15.08
CA LYS A 361 -9.43 4.25 -15.53
C LYS A 361 -9.47 4.12 -17.05
N GLU A 362 -9.32 5.22 -17.76
CA GLU A 362 -9.18 5.26 -19.21
C GLU A 362 -7.75 4.90 -19.64
#